data_35d5e7773ef845dec3315f062bdc56cc
#
_entry.id   35d5e7773ef845dec3315f062bdc56cc
#
_cell.length_a   1.000
_cell.length_b   1.000
_cell.length_c   1.000
_cell.angle_alpha   90.00
_cell.angle_beta   90.00
_cell.angle_gamma   90.00
#
_symmetry.space_group_name_H-M   'P 1'
#
loop_
_entity.id
_entity.type
_entity.pdbx_description
1 polymer ?
#
loop_
_entity_poly.entity_id
_entity_poly.type
_entity_poly.pdbx_seq_one_letter_code
_entity_poly.pdbx_strand_id
1 'polypeptide(L)'
;MGGIRGDTVSRKILNGLGNMDENIIHRKTGPVHAITLRLFNPQSKEWSIYWSTDLTGTLDVPIIGGFKNGRGEFYSQEVFEGRHIYNRFIWSKITKTSCQWEQAFSVDGGKTWETNWIMEFERV
;
A
#
# COMPACT_ATOMS: atom_id res chain seq x y z
N MET A 1 -16.87 -16.97 -6.96
CA MET A 1 -15.59 -16.53 -6.45
C MET A 1 -15.72 -15.97 -5.04
N GLY A 2 -14.93 -16.44 -4.14
CA GLY A 2 -14.98 -16.04 -2.73
C GLY A 2 -14.15 -14.80 -2.38
N GLY A 3 -14.08 -13.82 -3.26
CA GLY A 3 -13.30 -12.62 -2.98
C GLY A 3 -13.91 -11.74 -1.89
N ILE A 4 -13.08 -10.94 -1.23
CA ILE A 4 -13.51 -9.93 -0.29
C ILE A 4 -14.03 -8.74 -1.09
N ARG A 5 -15.26 -8.32 -0.77
CA ARG A 5 -15.85 -7.14 -1.38
C ARG A 5 -15.48 -5.90 -0.56
N GLY A 6 -15.16 -4.82 -1.25
CA GLY A 6 -14.89 -3.54 -0.61
C GLY A 6 -15.67 -2.41 -1.23
N ASP A 7 -16.02 -1.42 -0.41
CA ASP A 7 -16.60 -0.15 -0.82
C ASP A 7 -15.59 0.93 -0.49
N THR A 8 -15.34 1.85 -1.42
CA THR A 8 -14.31 2.87 -1.27
C THR A 8 -14.84 4.25 -1.62
N VAL A 9 -14.58 5.22 -0.75
CA VAL A 9 -14.82 6.64 -1.01
C VAL A 9 -13.50 7.36 -0.90
N SER A 10 -13.11 8.07 -1.96
CA SER A 10 -11.83 8.77 -2.05
C SER A 10 -12.03 10.28 -2.09
N ARG A 11 -11.14 11.02 -1.43
CA ARG A 11 -11.16 12.49 -1.45
C ARG A 11 -9.74 13.05 -1.45
N LYS A 12 -9.58 14.22 -2.07
CA LYS A 12 -8.33 14.98 -1.99
C LYS A 12 -8.31 15.79 -0.70
N ILE A 13 -7.14 15.93 -0.12
CA ILE A 13 -6.92 16.71 1.11
C ILE A 13 -5.67 17.57 0.95
N LEU A 14 -5.46 18.49 1.88
CA LEU A 14 -4.26 19.35 1.93
C LEU A 14 -4.00 20.06 0.61
N ASN A 15 -5.06 20.61 0.03
CA ASN A 15 -4.98 21.35 -1.23
C ASN A 15 -4.32 20.56 -2.37
N GLY A 16 -4.58 19.25 -2.40
CA GLY A 16 -4.07 18.37 -3.44
C GLY A 16 -2.74 17.67 -3.13
N LEU A 17 -2.10 17.98 -2.01
CA LEU A 17 -0.87 17.29 -1.61
C LEU A 17 -1.11 15.88 -1.08
N GLY A 18 -2.36 15.56 -0.80
CA GLY A 18 -2.69 14.23 -0.32
C GLY A 18 -4.05 13.77 -0.78
N ASN A 19 -4.33 12.53 -0.47
CA ASN A 19 -5.66 11.96 -0.66
C ASN A 19 -5.92 10.94 0.44
N MET A 20 -7.19 10.68 0.67
CA MET A 20 -7.60 9.70 1.66
C MET A 20 -8.72 8.85 1.09
N ASP A 21 -8.61 7.54 1.28
CA ASP A 21 -9.68 6.59 0.99
C ASP A 21 -10.31 6.13 2.29
N GLU A 22 -11.64 6.10 2.33
CA GLU A 22 -12.36 5.37 3.35
C GLU A 22 -12.86 4.09 2.72
N ASN A 23 -12.56 2.96 3.36
CA ASN A 23 -12.86 1.63 2.83
C ASN A 23 -13.71 0.85 3.81
N ILE A 24 -14.69 0.12 3.29
CA ILE A 24 -15.41 -0.89 4.06
C ILE A 24 -15.11 -2.23 3.42
N ILE A 25 -14.45 -3.10 4.18
CA ILE A 25 -14.08 -4.43 3.71
C ILE A 25 -15.08 -5.42 4.33
N HIS A 26 -15.86 -6.09 3.49
CA HIS A 26 -16.88 -7.03 3.93
C HIS A 26 -16.29 -8.42 4.07
N ARG A 27 -16.17 -8.88 5.31
CA ARG A 27 -15.65 -10.21 5.64
C ARG A 27 -16.76 -11.05 6.26
N LYS A 28 -16.55 -12.36 6.30
CA LYS A 28 -17.50 -13.29 6.96
C LYS A 28 -17.69 -12.98 8.44
N THR A 29 -16.65 -12.47 9.10
CA THR A 29 -16.66 -12.13 10.53
C THR A 29 -17.22 -10.74 10.81
N GLY A 30 -17.63 -10.01 9.78
CA GLY A 30 -18.16 -8.66 9.91
C GLY A 30 -17.33 -7.65 9.10
N PRO A 31 -17.85 -6.43 8.91
CA PRO A 31 -17.15 -5.42 8.15
C PRO A 31 -15.96 -4.85 8.91
N VAL A 32 -14.92 -4.49 8.18
CA VAL A 32 -13.80 -3.73 8.69
C VAL A 32 -13.82 -2.36 8.02
N HIS A 33 -13.79 -1.31 8.83
CA HIS A 33 -13.68 0.06 8.34
C HIS A 33 -12.21 0.46 8.37
N ALA A 34 -11.71 0.94 7.26
CA ALA A 34 -10.29 1.25 7.11
C ALA A 34 -10.11 2.59 6.40
N ILE A 35 -8.97 3.21 6.65
CA ILE A 35 -8.54 4.38 5.87
C ILE A 35 -7.18 4.11 5.26
N THR A 36 -6.97 4.64 4.06
CA THR A 36 -5.66 4.77 3.45
C THR A 36 -5.39 6.26 3.29
N LEU A 37 -4.32 6.73 3.91
CA LEU A 37 -3.92 8.14 3.84
C LEU A 37 -2.62 8.22 3.05
N ARG A 38 -2.62 9.03 1.99
CA ARG A 38 -1.45 9.22 1.13
C ARG A 38 -1.07 10.69 1.14
N LEU A 39 0.17 10.97 1.48
CA LEU A 39 0.70 12.33 1.53
C LEU A 39 1.92 12.43 0.63
N PHE A 40 1.98 13.49 -0.18
CA PHE A 40 3.11 13.74 -1.07
C PHE A 40 4.02 14.79 -0.48
N ASN A 41 5.30 14.46 -0.38
CA ASN A 41 6.34 15.40 0.05
C ASN A 41 6.97 16.06 -1.18
N PRO A 42 6.72 17.36 -1.43
CA PRO A 42 7.25 18.01 -2.63
C PRO A 42 8.78 18.22 -2.60
N GLN A 43 9.41 18.14 -1.43
CA GLN A 43 10.86 18.27 -1.32
C GLN A 43 11.57 16.97 -1.71
N SER A 44 11.17 15.84 -1.13
CA SER A 44 11.75 14.54 -1.44
C SER A 44 11.14 13.90 -2.69
N LYS A 45 9.97 14.40 -3.11
CA LYS A 45 9.17 13.87 -4.22
C LYS A 45 8.75 12.42 -3.98
N GLU A 46 8.47 12.11 -2.72
CA GLU A 46 8.02 10.79 -2.31
C GLU A 46 6.63 10.85 -1.73
N TRP A 47 5.92 9.73 -1.85
CA TRP A 47 4.64 9.50 -1.20
C TRP A 47 4.85 8.72 0.08
N SER A 48 4.08 9.08 1.11
CA SER A 48 3.97 8.29 2.34
C SER A 48 2.56 7.74 2.40
N ILE A 49 2.44 6.43 2.55
CA ILE A 49 1.15 5.75 2.57
C ILE A 49 0.93 5.16 3.96
N TYR A 50 -0.18 5.56 4.59
CA TYR A 50 -0.56 5.13 5.94
C TYR A 50 -1.85 4.33 5.86
N TRP A 51 -1.96 3.34 6.70
CA TRP A 51 -3.12 2.48 6.81
C TRP A 51 -3.59 2.43 8.25
N SER A 52 -4.91 2.44 8.48
CA SER A 52 -5.50 2.22 9.79
C SER A 52 -6.87 1.55 9.64
N THR A 53 -7.26 0.79 10.64
CA THR A 53 -8.56 0.14 10.68
C THR A 53 -9.23 0.37 12.02
N ASP A 54 -10.54 0.10 12.08
CA ASP A 54 -11.29 0.15 13.34
C ASP A 54 -10.98 -1.03 14.27
N LEU A 55 -10.17 -1.99 13.81
CA LEU A 55 -9.69 -3.08 14.66
C LEU A 55 -8.57 -2.63 15.58
N THR A 56 -7.78 -1.64 15.19
CA THR A 56 -6.62 -1.18 15.94
C THR A 56 -6.73 0.27 16.37
N GLY A 57 -7.30 1.14 15.54
CA GLY A 57 -7.40 2.57 15.82
C GLY A 57 -6.06 3.30 15.80
N THR A 58 -5.02 2.69 15.25
CA THR A 58 -3.69 3.28 15.14
C THR A 58 -3.24 3.31 13.69
N LEU A 59 -2.38 4.25 13.35
CA LEU A 59 -1.74 4.26 12.03
C LEU A 59 -0.59 3.26 12.03
N ASP A 60 -0.55 2.43 11.00
CA ASP A 60 0.59 1.53 10.78
C ASP A 60 1.82 2.34 10.37
N VAL A 61 3.00 1.70 10.44
CA VAL A 61 4.23 2.30 9.94
C VAL A 61 4.04 2.61 8.44
N PRO A 62 4.36 3.85 8.02
CA PRO A 62 4.11 4.23 6.63
C PRO A 62 5.04 3.51 5.66
N ILE A 63 4.52 3.30 4.46
CA ILE A 63 5.31 2.86 3.32
C ILE A 63 5.67 4.11 2.52
N ILE A 64 6.94 4.30 2.23
CA ILE A 64 7.45 5.51 1.61
C ILE A 64 8.15 5.19 0.29
N GLY A 65 7.84 5.95 -0.74
CA GLY A 65 8.46 5.78 -2.03
C GLY A 65 7.83 6.66 -3.10
N GLY A 66 8.06 6.29 -4.35
CA GLY A 66 7.52 7.07 -5.45
C GLY A 66 7.62 6.35 -6.77
N PHE A 67 7.18 7.03 -7.82
CA PHE A 67 7.21 6.53 -9.19
C PHE A 67 8.34 7.16 -9.97
N LYS A 68 9.03 6.33 -10.75
CA LYS A 68 10.07 6.78 -11.65
C LYS A 68 10.09 5.85 -12.86
N ASN A 69 10.04 6.42 -14.06
CA ASN A 69 10.07 5.65 -15.31
C ASN A 69 8.99 4.57 -15.38
N GLY A 70 7.78 4.89 -14.94
CA GLY A 70 6.66 3.98 -14.99
C GLY A 70 6.68 2.85 -13.96
N ARG A 71 7.55 2.95 -12.97
CA ARG A 71 7.69 1.96 -11.90
C ARG A 71 7.60 2.64 -10.55
N GLY A 72 6.77 2.12 -9.66
CA GLY A 72 6.66 2.61 -8.29
C GLY A 72 7.34 1.67 -7.32
N GLU A 73 8.20 2.20 -6.45
CA GLU A 73 8.86 1.43 -5.41
C GLU A 73 8.61 2.10 -4.07
N PHE A 74 8.10 1.33 -3.11
CA PHE A 74 7.73 1.80 -1.79
C PHE A 74 8.30 0.86 -0.74
N TYR A 75 8.84 1.43 0.33
CA TYR A 75 9.56 0.68 1.35
C TYR A 75 9.04 1.03 2.75
N SER A 76 9.00 0.04 3.62
CA SER A 76 8.75 0.24 5.04
C SER A 76 9.59 -0.73 5.87
N GLN A 77 9.67 -0.45 7.17
CA GLN A 77 10.32 -1.32 8.14
C GLN A 77 9.23 -1.84 9.06
N GLU A 78 9.23 -3.14 9.28
CA GLU A 78 8.19 -3.81 10.05
C GLU A 78 8.79 -4.90 10.92
N VAL A 79 8.02 -5.38 11.89
CA VAL A 79 8.33 -6.60 12.63
C VAL A 79 7.36 -7.68 12.16
N PHE A 80 7.91 -8.78 11.65
CA PHE A 80 7.14 -9.91 11.17
C PHE A 80 7.65 -11.19 11.85
N GLU A 81 6.76 -11.88 12.55
CA GLU A 81 7.08 -13.09 13.31
C GLU A 81 8.27 -12.90 14.25
N GLY A 82 8.30 -11.74 14.94
CA GLY A 82 9.37 -11.42 15.88
C GLY A 82 10.68 -10.97 15.26
N ARG A 83 10.74 -10.82 13.95
CA ARG A 83 11.92 -10.38 13.21
C ARG A 83 11.72 -9.01 12.61
N HIS A 84 12.75 -8.18 12.68
CA HIS A 84 12.77 -6.91 11.97
C HIS A 84 13.03 -7.17 10.48
N ILE A 85 12.12 -6.70 9.64
CA ILE A 85 12.22 -6.88 8.18
C ILE A 85 12.05 -5.55 7.47
N TYR A 86 12.54 -5.50 6.24
CA TYR A 86 12.14 -4.48 5.28
C TYR A 86 11.05 -5.06 4.39
N ASN A 87 10.04 -4.25 4.11
CA ASN A 87 8.95 -4.59 3.22
C ASN A 87 9.04 -3.69 2.01
N ARG A 88 8.86 -4.27 0.82
CA ARG A 88 8.91 -3.52 -0.44
C ARG A 88 7.68 -3.83 -1.26
N PHE A 89 7.00 -2.76 -1.72
CA PHE A 89 5.95 -2.86 -2.73
C PHE A 89 6.49 -2.33 -4.04
N ILE A 90 6.22 -3.04 -5.13
CA ILE A 90 6.58 -2.58 -6.47
C ILE A 90 5.34 -2.57 -7.33
N TRP A 91 5.04 -1.39 -7.90
CA TRP A 91 4.07 -1.23 -8.96
C TRP A 91 4.81 -1.20 -10.27
N SER A 92 4.47 -2.09 -11.19
CA SER A 92 5.19 -2.24 -12.45
C SER A 92 4.24 -2.63 -13.57
N LYS A 93 4.76 -2.72 -14.79
CA LYS A 93 3.98 -3.11 -15.97
C LYS A 93 2.73 -2.27 -16.12
N ILE A 94 2.85 -0.97 -15.84
CA ILE A 94 1.71 -0.06 -15.83
C ILE A 94 1.38 0.34 -17.27
N THR A 95 0.12 0.07 -17.67
CA THR A 95 -0.43 0.45 -18.95
C THR A 95 -1.73 1.23 -18.72
N LYS A 96 -2.40 1.63 -19.79
CA LYS A 96 -3.70 2.29 -19.65
C LYS A 96 -4.77 1.41 -19.01
N THR A 97 -4.61 0.09 -19.11
CA THR A 97 -5.64 -0.87 -18.70
C THR A 97 -5.17 -1.89 -17.68
N SER A 98 -3.89 -1.94 -17.38
CA SER A 98 -3.36 -2.97 -16.50
C SER A 98 -2.15 -2.50 -15.70
N CYS A 99 -1.86 -3.20 -14.61
CA CYS A 99 -0.63 -3.01 -13.84
C CYS A 99 -0.38 -4.25 -12.98
N GLN A 100 0.83 -4.34 -12.46
CA GLN A 100 1.22 -5.40 -11.53
C GLN A 100 1.70 -4.78 -10.23
N TRP A 101 1.32 -5.38 -9.12
CA TRP A 101 1.81 -5.05 -7.79
C TRP A 101 2.47 -6.29 -7.19
N GLU A 102 3.60 -6.11 -6.54
CA GLU A 102 4.28 -7.21 -5.85
C GLU A 102 4.82 -6.77 -4.51
N GLN A 103 4.86 -7.69 -3.57
CA GLN A 103 5.40 -7.48 -2.24
C GLN A 103 6.57 -8.43 -2.00
N ALA A 104 7.62 -7.92 -1.39
CA ALA A 104 8.78 -8.72 -1.00
C ALA A 104 9.26 -8.32 0.39
N PHE A 105 9.83 -9.28 1.10
CA PHE A 105 10.45 -9.06 2.40
C PHE A 105 11.95 -9.27 2.29
N SER A 106 12.70 -8.49 3.07
CA SER A 106 14.14 -8.69 3.25
C SER A 106 14.45 -8.80 4.73
N VAL A 107 15.22 -9.82 5.10
CA VAL A 107 15.67 -10.04 6.48
C VAL A 107 17.15 -9.68 6.67
N ASP A 108 17.81 -9.20 5.62
CA ASP A 108 19.25 -8.93 5.63
C ASP A 108 19.58 -7.48 5.26
N GLY A 109 18.68 -6.57 5.56
CA GLY A 109 18.90 -5.14 5.34
C GLY A 109 18.76 -4.69 3.89
N GLY A 110 18.03 -5.45 3.08
CA GLY A 110 17.79 -5.10 1.68
C GLY A 110 18.78 -5.69 0.70
N LYS A 111 19.65 -6.58 1.16
CA LYS A 111 20.62 -7.24 0.26
C LYS A 111 19.96 -8.27 -0.62
N THR A 112 19.04 -9.07 -0.04
CA THR A 112 18.26 -10.05 -0.78
C THR A 112 16.78 -9.86 -0.45
N TRP A 113 15.92 -10.20 -1.41
CA TRP A 113 14.48 -10.02 -1.31
C TRP A 113 13.77 -11.29 -1.69
N GLU A 114 12.75 -11.65 -0.93
CA GLU A 114 11.90 -12.78 -1.23
C GLU A 114 10.51 -12.26 -1.54
N THR A 115 10.09 -12.39 -2.80
CA THR A 115 8.76 -12.01 -3.24
C THR A 115 7.76 -13.00 -2.69
N ASN A 116 6.76 -12.50 -1.96
CA ASN A 116 5.77 -13.35 -1.31
C ASN A 116 4.34 -13.11 -1.81
N TRP A 117 4.11 -12.10 -2.61
CA TRP A 117 2.78 -11.82 -3.14
C TRP A 117 2.88 -11.04 -4.43
N ILE A 118 2.13 -11.48 -5.44
CA ILE A 118 2.03 -10.80 -6.73
C ILE A 118 0.56 -10.70 -7.09
N MET A 119 0.12 -9.50 -7.45
CA MET A 119 -1.23 -9.26 -7.95
C MET A 119 -1.17 -8.55 -9.29
N GLU A 120 -2.00 -9.00 -10.23
CA GLU A 120 -2.17 -8.35 -11.51
C GLU A 120 -3.55 -7.73 -11.57
N PHE A 121 -3.62 -6.50 -12.07
CA PHE A 121 -4.86 -5.75 -12.15
C PHE A 121 -5.15 -5.38 -13.61
N GLU A 122 -6.40 -5.54 -13.99
CA GLU A 122 -6.89 -5.08 -15.28
C GLU A 122 -8.06 -4.14 -15.05
N ARG A 123 -8.11 -3.08 -15.84
CA ARG A 123 -9.22 -2.13 -15.82
C ARG A 123 -10.34 -2.69 -16.70
N VAL A 124 -11.51 -2.72 -16.12
CA VAL A 124 -12.70 -3.22 -16.83
C VAL A 124 -13.39 -2.10 -17.58
#